data_d5fee628809e8404443dfa00eccf6d14
#
_entry.id   d5fee628809e8404443dfa00eccf6d14
#
_cell.length_a   1.000
_cell.length_b   1.000
_cell.length_c   1.000
_cell.angle_alpha   90.00
_cell.angle_beta   90.00
_cell.angle_gamma   90.00
#
_symmetry.space_group_name_H-M   'P 1'
#
loop_
_entity.id
_entity.type
_entity.pdbx_description
1 polymer ?
#
loop_
_entity_poly.entity_id
_entity_poly.type
_entity_poly.pdbx_seq_one_letter_code
_entity_poly.pdbx_strand_id
1 'polypeptide(L)'
;MTTTRPERLSPELVAEVQSWLDQDPDEATRTELSDVLVRAQSGEAEAIAAVESAFAGPLTFGTAGLRAALGPGPSRMNRVVVQRAAAGFASWLRSHSSRGGTVVIGFDARHNSDVFARDTAEIMAGAGFHALLADSPIPTPVTAFAIKHYGAVAGVMVTASHNPPADNGYKVYLGDGSQIVPPTDAEIAHEIEVASEEPVGAIVRGDDIEFIGDELIDAYVCRAAKLTTANPDVTWVYTAMHGVGTRVVRRLVEKAGLPEFIGVTEQLNPDPDFPTVAFPNPEEPGAIDLAIAQARKHDADVVIASDPDADRCAVAAVIDGDWRMLTGDELGTLLGDDALRRGLDGVYANSVVSSTCLGRMAKAAGREHHMTLTGFKWIGRVPGLVFGYEEAIGYCCDPSHVPDKDGITALATILRRVGELKASGTTIAERLDEIWATHGLHRTSQLAVRVTTMSIISQAMDRLRNQPPATLLGDRVDVCDLDDPSNGSGLPQQNAIELTGPRVHVVTRPSGTEPKLKCYLEVRATPAESAADLSATKARLDADMTTLRDEMSQALGI
;
A
#
# COMPACT_ATOMS: atom_id res chain seq x y z
N MET A 1 41.26 -25.25 -18.16
CA MET A 1 40.27 -24.38 -18.87
C MET A 1 39.13 -25.28 -19.29
N THR A 2 38.11 -25.38 -18.44
CA THR A 2 36.85 -26.06 -18.78
C THR A 2 36.04 -25.04 -19.59
N THR A 3 36.00 -25.26 -20.89
CA THR A 3 35.07 -24.58 -21.78
C THR A 3 33.66 -24.99 -21.37
N THR A 4 32.99 -24.19 -20.57
CA THR A 4 31.55 -24.29 -20.40
C THR A 4 30.92 -24.10 -21.76
N ARG A 5 30.20 -25.13 -22.21
CA ARG A 5 29.35 -25.09 -23.43
C ARG A 5 28.39 -23.91 -23.22
N PRO A 6 28.19 -23.02 -24.20
CA PRO A 6 27.21 -21.95 -24.04
C PRO A 6 25.88 -22.59 -23.65
N GLU A 7 25.31 -22.16 -22.55
CA GLU A 7 23.98 -22.56 -22.13
C GLU A 7 23.02 -22.22 -23.29
N ARG A 8 22.16 -23.15 -23.66
CA ARG A 8 21.13 -22.98 -24.68
C ARG A 8 19.79 -23.19 -23.99
N LEU A 9 18.80 -22.43 -24.42
CA LEU A 9 17.41 -22.68 -24.02
C LEU A 9 17.02 -24.12 -24.31
N SER A 10 16.22 -24.73 -23.43
CA SER A 10 15.67 -26.05 -23.70
C SER A 10 14.66 -26.00 -24.87
N PRO A 11 14.52 -27.08 -25.66
CA PRO A 11 13.50 -27.11 -26.71
C PRO A 11 12.07 -26.89 -26.19
N GLU A 12 11.79 -27.36 -24.99
CA GLU A 12 10.50 -27.19 -24.32
C GLU A 12 10.21 -25.72 -24.02
N LEU A 13 11.19 -24.99 -23.49
CA LEU A 13 11.07 -23.56 -23.23
C LEU A 13 10.91 -22.75 -24.53
N VAL A 14 11.64 -23.11 -25.59
CA VAL A 14 11.48 -22.48 -26.92
C VAL A 14 10.05 -22.68 -27.46
N ALA A 15 9.49 -23.88 -27.28
CA ALA A 15 8.12 -24.18 -27.70
C ALA A 15 7.09 -23.39 -26.88
N GLU A 16 7.31 -23.24 -25.57
CA GLU A 16 6.47 -22.43 -24.69
C GLU A 16 6.49 -20.95 -25.09
N VAL A 17 7.69 -20.39 -25.33
CA VAL A 17 7.86 -19.02 -25.84
C VAL A 17 7.12 -18.81 -27.16
N GLN A 18 7.21 -19.79 -28.08
CA GLN A 18 6.52 -19.68 -29.36
C GLN A 18 5.00 -19.72 -29.19
N SER A 19 4.48 -20.61 -28.35
CA SER A 19 3.06 -20.66 -28.01
C SER A 19 2.57 -19.36 -27.36
N TRP A 20 3.42 -18.70 -26.58
CA TRP A 20 3.10 -17.39 -26.01
C TRP A 20 3.02 -16.31 -27.09
N LEU A 21 4.00 -16.23 -27.99
CA LEU A 21 4.03 -15.30 -29.11
C LEU A 21 2.79 -15.40 -30.01
N ASP A 22 2.29 -16.63 -30.23
CA ASP A 22 1.15 -16.89 -31.09
C ASP A 22 -0.18 -16.36 -30.50
N GLN A 23 -0.27 -16.19 -29.19
CA GLN A 23 -1.49 -15.74 -28.50
C GLN A 23 -1.41 -14.32 -27.91
N ASP A 24 -0.23 -13.73 -27.79
CA ASP A 24 -0.06 -12.41 -27.20
C ASP A 24 -0.71 -11.34 -28.11
N PRO A 25 -1.74 -10.59 -27.64
CA PRO A 25 -2.42 -9.58 -28.45
C PRO A 25 -1.62 -8.29 -28.62
N ASP A 26 -0.52 -8.11 -27.89
CA ASP A 26 0.29 -6.89 -27.91
C ASP A 26 1.49 -7.02 -28.86
N GLU A 27 1.54 -6.14 -29.86
CA GLU A 27 2.62 -6.13 -30.84
C GLU A 27 3.97 -5.76 -30.21
N ALA A 28 3.98 -4.87 -29.21
CA ALA A 28 5.21 -4.43 -28.56
C ALA A 28 5.87 -5.59 -27.79
N THR A 29 5.09 -6.29 -26.95
CA THR A 29 5.61 -7.46 -26.20
C THR A 29 5.97 -8.63 -27.08
N ARG A 30 5.22 -8.86 -28.19
CA ARG A 30 5.59 -9.87 -29.20
C ARG A 30 6.93 -9.55 -29.86
N THR A 31 7.14 -8.30 -30.26
CA THR A 31 8.39 -7.88 -30.90
C THR A 31 9.56 -8.03 -29.94
N GLU A 32 9.43 -7.51 -28.72
CA GLU A 32 10.44 -7.63 -27.67
C GLU A 32 10.82 -9.11 -27.42
N LEU A 33 9.83 -9.98 -27.22
CA LEU A 33 10.07 -11.39 -26.93
C LEU A 33 10.71 -12.11 -28.11
N SER A 34 10.28 -11.81 -29.34
CA SER A 34 10.85 -12.39 -30.56
C SER A 34 12.33 -12.01 -30.69
N ASP A 35 12.69 -10.75 -30.48
CA ASP A 35 14.08 -10.27 -30.56
C ASP A 35 14.95 -10.91 -29.48
N VAL A 36 14.45 -10.99 -28.24
CA VAL A 36 15.14 -11.65 -27.12
C VAL A 36 15.33 -13.14 -27.42
N LEU A 37 14.32 -13.84 -27.97
CA LEU A 37 14.40 -15.25 -28.32
C LEU A 37 15.48 -15.51 -29.38
N VAL A 38 15.55 -14.67 -30.43
CA VAL A 38 16.58 -14.79 -31.48
C VAL A 38 17.99 -14.64 -30.88
N ARG A 39 18.20 -13.65 -30.03
CA ARG A 39 19.48 -13.44 -29.31
C ARG A 39 19.82 -14.61 -28.39
N ALA A 40 18.84 -15.11 -27.65
CA ALA A 40 19.02 -16.28 -26.76
C ALA A 40 19.38 -17.54 -27.55
N GLN A 41 18.76 -17.79 -28.72
CA GLN A 41 19.08 -18.90 -29.62
C GLN A 41 20.48 -18.77 -30.22
N SER A 42 21.01 -17.55 -30.38
CA SER A 42 22.39 -17.31 -30.79
C SER A 42 23.42 -17.55 -29.68
N GLY A 43 22.98 -17.80 -28.45
CA GLY A 43 23.84 -18.11 -27.29
C GLY A 43 24.23 -16.91 -26.45
N GLU A 44 23.51 -15.78 -26.55
CA GLU A 44 23.73 -14.60 -25.72
C GLU A 44 23.22 -14.86 -24.30
N ALA A 45 24.11 -14.87 -23.31
CA ALA A 45 23.79 -15.25 -21.94
C ALA A 45 22.73 -14.37 -21.26
N GLU A 46 22.78 -13.04 -21.51
CA GLU A 46 21.78 -12.11 -20.95
C GLU A 46 20.38 -12.36 -21.53
N ALA A 47 20.30 -12.67 -22.84
CA ALA A 47 19.04 -12.98 -23.48
C ALA A 47 18.47 -14.34 -23.01
N ILE A 48 19.34 -15.34 -22.79
CA ILE A 48 18.94 -16.63 -22.20
C ILE A 48 18.35 -16.40 -20.80
N ALA A 49 19.06 -15.67 -19.94
CA ALA A 49 18.58 -15.37 -18.58
C ALA A 49 17.28 -14.55 -18.59
N ALA A 50 17.11 -13.64 -19.56
CA ALA A 50 15.88 -12.86 -19.71
C ALA A 50 14.67 -13.75 -20.07
N VAL A 51 14.83 -14.69 -21.01
CA VAL A 51 13.78 -15.67 -21.37
C VAL A 51 13.47 -16.57 -20.18
N GLU A 52 14.48 -17.16 -19.55
CA GLU A 52 14.29 -18.02 -18.37
C GLU A 52 13.56 -17.29 -17.24
N SER A 53 13.92 -16.03 -16.97
CA SER A 53 13.24 -15.19 -15.97
C SER A 53 11.80 -14.85 -16.35
N ALA A 54 11.52 -14.60 -17.62
CA ALA A 54 10.17 -14.27 -18.09
C ALA A 54 9.22 -15.48 -18.07
N PHE A 55 9.78 -16.70 -18.15
CA PHE A 55 9.06 -17.97 -18.16
C PHE A 55 9.36 -18.83 -16.92
N ALA A 56 9.79 -18.23 -15.83
CA ALA A 56 10.05 -18.96 -14.56
C ALA A 56 8.76 -19.53 -13.91
N GLY A 57 7.60 -19.18 -14.42
CA GLY A 57 6.28 -19.62 -13.97
C GLY A 57 5.27 -18.48 -14.00
N PRO A 58 3.97 -18.75 -13.81
CA PRO A 58 2.93 -17.74 -13.78
C PRO A 58 3.07 -16.82 -12.58
N LEU A 59 2.64 -15.56 -12.71
CA LEU A 59 2.50 -14.65 -11.58
C LEU A 59 1.51 -15.23 -10.56
N THR A 60 1.91 -15.23 -9.30
CA THR A 60 1.03 -15.66 -8.21
C THR A 60 -0.02 -14.58 -7.95
N PHE A 61 -1.29 -14.94 -8.10
CA PHE A 61 -2.40 -14.12 -7.65
C PHE A 61 -2.64 -14.34 -6.15
N GLY A 62 -2.68 -13.26 -5.40
CA GLY A 62 -2.89 -13.31 -3.95
C GLY A 62 -3.78 -12.18 -3.45
N THR A 63 -3.83 -11.99 -2.16
CA THR A 63 -4.67 -10.96 -1.52
C THR A 63 -4.34 -9.53 -1.94
N ALA A 64 -3.15 -9.28 -2.51
CA ALA A 64 -2.78 -7.98 -3.10
C ALA A 64 -3.09 -7.92 -4.62
N GLY A 65 -3.75 -8.95 -5.19
CA GLY A 65 -3.94 -9.11 -6.62
C GLY A 65 -2.66 -9.57 -7.32
N LEU A 66 -2.35 -8.97 -8.49
CA LEU A 66 -1.10 -9.19 -9.22
C LEU A 66 -0.20 -7.96 -9.12
N ARG A 67 1.11 -8.17 -9.10
CA ARG A 67 2.11 -7.09 -9.21
C ARG A 67 3.43 -7.64 -9.71
N ALA A 68 3.95 -7.07 -10.80
CA ALA A 68 5.27 -7.39 -11.36
C ALA A 68 5.74 -6.31 -12.33
N ALA A 69 6.98 -6.47 -12.80
CA ALA A 69 7.50 -5.68 -13.90
C ALA A 69 6.70 -5.95 -15.19
N LEU A 70 6.50 -4.90 -15.98
CA LEU A 70 5.97 -5.00 -17.34
C LEU A 70 6.92 -5.81 -18.23
N GLY A 71 6.39 -6.53 -19.20
CA GLY A 71 7.15 -7.27 -20.17
C GLY A 71 6.45 -8.54 -20.65
N PRO A 72 7.03 -9.24 -21.64
CA PRO A 72 6.47 -10.48 -22.16
C PRO A 72 6.68 -11.66 -21.21
N GLY A 73 5.82 -12.67 -21.35
CA GLY A 73 5.89 -13.93 -20.62
C GLY A 73 5.03 -14.00 -19.36
N PRO A 74 4.83 -15.22 -18.81
CA PRO A 74 3.90 -15.48 -17.72
C PRO A 74 4.34 -14.90 -16.37
N SER A 75 5.63 -14.59 -16.19
CA SER A 75 6.18 -14.01 -14.96
C SER A 75 6.19 -12.47 -14.96
N ARG A 76 5.52 -11.82 -15.92
CA ARG A 76 5.49 -10.36 -16.11
C ARG A 76 4.06 -9.87 -16.21
N MET A 77 3.85 -8.56 -15.92
CA MET A 77 2.58 -7.90 -16.20
C MET A 77 2.48 -7.57 -17.70
N ASN A 78 1.47 -8.10 -18.35
CA ASN A 78 1.15 -7.89 -19.74
C ASN A 78 -0.32 -8.19 -20.02
N ARG A 79 -0.77 -7.95 -21.26
CA ARG A 79 -2.18 -8.12 -21.63
C ARG A 79 -2.66 -9.57 -21.52
N VAL A 80 -1.81 -10.57 -21.80
CA VAL A 80 -2.18 -12.00 -21.64
C VAL A 80 -2.49 -12.30 -20.19
N VAL A 81 -1.60 -11.91 -19.26
CA VAL A 81 -1.76 -12.15 -17.83
C VAL A 81 -2.99 -11.42 -17.28
N VAL A 82 -3.18 -10.16 -17.66
CA VAL A 82 -4.35 -9.37 -17.22
C VAL A 82 -5.66 -9.93 -17.75
N GLN A 83 -5.71 -10.34 -19.02
CA GLN A 83 -6.92 -10.92 -19.60
C GLN A 83 -7.31 -12.24 -18.93
N ARG A 84 -6.34 -13.09 -18.61
CA ARG A 84 -6.55 -14.31 -17.82
C ARG A 84 -7.03 -14.02 -16.41
N ALA A 85 -6.43 -13.03 -15.75
CA ALA A 85 -6.85 -12.60 -14.43
C ALA A 85 -8.30 -12.05 -14.44
N ALA A 86 -8.63 -11.23 -15.43
CA ALA A 86 -9.99 -10.71 -15.59
C ALA A 86 -11.01 -11.82 -15.89
N ALA A 87 -10.66 -12.80 -16.74
CA ALA A 87 -11.53 -13.94 -17.07
C ALA A 87 -11.78 -14.84 -15.85
N GLY A 88 -10.71 -15.17 -15.09
CA GLY A 88 -10.84 -15.96 -13.85
C GLY A 88 -11.66 -15.22 -12.81
N PHE A 89 -11.41 -13.93 -12.61
CA PHE A 89 -12.20 -13.12 -11.68
C PHE A 89 -13.67 -13.02 -12.11
N ALA A 90 -13.96 -12.84 -13.39
CA ALA A 90 -15.32 -12.83 -13.92
C ALA A 90 -16.01 -14.20 -13.73
N SER A 91 -15.29 -15.32 -13.88
CA SER A 91 -15.80 -16.67 -13.61
C SER A 91 -16.18 -16.83 -12.13
N TRP A 92 -15.28 -16.43 -11.23
CA TRP A 92 -15.55 -16.44 -9.78
C TRP A 92 -16.77 -15.59 -9.42
N LEU A 93 -16.85 -14.35 -9.96
CA LEU A 93 -17.99 -13.46 -9.70
C LEU A 93 -19.34 -14.06 -10.19
N ARG A 94 -19.37 -14.75 -11.33
CA ARG A 94 -20.59 -15.41 -11.82
C ARG A 94 -21.14 -16.48 -10.90
N SER A 95 -20.26 -17.15 -10.14
CA SER A 95 -20.67 -18.17 -9.17
C SER A 95 -21.05 -17.59 -7.80
N HIS A 96 -20.59 -16.36 -7.47
CA HIS A 96 -20.74 -15.74 -6.14
C HIS A 96 -21.62 -14.48 -6.13
N SER A 97 -22.00 -13.94 -7.28
CA SER A 97 -22.85 -12.76 -7.39
C SER A 97 -23.96 -12.92 -8.41
N SER A 98 -24.94 -12.04 -8.36
CA SER A 98 -26.06 -12.02 -9.31
C SER A 98 -25.56 -11.70 -10.72
N ARG A 99 -26.06 -12.43 -11.75
CA ARG A 99 -25.86 -12.06 -13.15
C ARG A 99 -26.34 -10.63 -13.40
N GLY A 100 -25.54 -9.84 -14.14
CA GLY A 100 -25.87 -8.44 -14.47
C GLY A 100 -25.52 -7.44 -13.37
N GLY A 101 -24.68 -7.83 -12.39
CA GLY A 101 -24.10 -6.88 -11.42
C GLY A 101 -23.13 -5.90 -12.08
N THR A 102 -22.91 -4.76 -11.41
CA THR A 102 -21.97 -3.74 -11.87
C THR A 102 -20.56 -4.05 -11.36
N VAL A 103 -19.53 -3.84 -12.20
CA VAL A 103 -18.11 -3.90 -11.83
C VAL A 103 -17.45 -2.57 -12.16
N VAL A 104 -16.76 -1.97 -11.18
CA VAL A 104 -16.03 -0.71 -11.37
C VAL A 104 -14.58 -1.01 -11.75
N ILE A 105 -14.05 -0.32 -12.76
CA ILE A 105 -12.66 -0.45 -13.20
C ILE A 105 -12.00 0.93 -13.21
N GLY A 106 -11.03 1.13 -12.31
CA GLY A 106 -10.16 2.29 -12.25
C GLY A 106 -8.74 1.96 -12.66
N PHE A 107 -7.96 2.98 -12.98
CA PHE A 107 -6.55 2.84 -13.34
C PHE A 107 -5.76 4.11 -12.99
N ASP A 108 -4.46 3.94 -12.73
CA ASP A 108 -3.50 5.03 -12.56
C ASP A 108 -2.86 5.44 -13.89
N ALA A 109 -1.85 6.31 -13.85
CA ALA A 109 -1.20 6.82 -15.06
C ALA A 109 0.08 6.05 -15.43
N ARG A 110 0.30 4.84 -14.93
CA ARG A 110 1.44 4.01 -15.31
C ARG A 110 1.30 3.49 -16.74
N HIS A 111 2.43 3.11 -17.33
CA HIS A 111 2.43 2.46 -18.65
C HIS A 111 1.45 1.27 -18.67
N ASN A 112 0.63 1.21 -19.73
CA ASN A 112 -0.39 0.18 -19.96
C ASN A 112 -1.54 0.08 -18.96
N SER A 113 -1.66 0.97 -17.96
CA SER A 113 -2.76 0.90 -17.00
C SER A 113 -4.13 1.06 -17.66
N ASP A 114 -4.25 1.96 -18.62
CA ASP A 114 -5.46 2.19 -19.43
C ASP A 114 -5.80 1.00 -20.32
N VAL A 115 -4.80 0.38 -20.94
CA VAL A 115 -4.95 -0.81 -21.79
C VAL A 115 -5.44 -2.00 -20.96
N PHE A 116 -4.85 -2.23 -19.79
CA PHE A 116 -5.23 -3.32 -18.88
C PHE A 116 -6.63 -3.11 -18.31
N ALA A 117 -6.97 -1.86 -17.97
CA ALA A 117 -8.31 -1.50 -17.52
C ALA A 117 -9.36 -1.73 -18.61
N ARG A 118 -9.05 -1.36 -19.86
CA ARG A 118 -9.91 -1.59 -21.01
C ARG A 118 -10.14 -3.07 -21.28
N ASP A 119 -9.06 -3.88 -21.32
CA ASP A 119 -9.15 -5.34 -21.47
C ASP A 119 -10.05 -5.96 -20.39
N THR A 120 -9.88 -5.50 -19.13
CA THR A 120 -10.71 -5.95 -18.01
C THR A 120 -12.18 -5.60 -18.20
N ALA A 121 -12.50 -4.36 -18.59
CA ALA A 121 -13.88 -3.91 -18.79
C ALA A 121 -14.59 -4.73 -19.88
N GLU A 122 -13.92 -4.95 -21.01
CA GLU A 122 -14.47 -5.73 -22.11
C GLU A 122 -14.70 -7.21 -21.74
N ILE A 123 -13.82 -7.80 -20.91
CA ILE A 123 -13.98 -9.17 -20.44
C ILE A 123 -15.11 -9.27 -19.40
N MET A 124 -15.24 -8.30 -18.49
CA MET A 124 -16.35 -8.25 -17.55
C MET A 124 -17.69 -8.11 -18.28
N ALA A 125 -17.75 -7.23 -19.30
CA ALA A 125 -18.93 -7.09 -20.15
C ALA A 125 -19.24 -8.39 -20.91
N GLY A 126 -18.24 -9.06 -21.47
CA GLY A 126 -18.39 -10.36 -22.11
C GLY A 126 -18.88 -11.49 -21.18
N ALA A 127 -18.58 -11.37 -19.88
CA ALA A 127 -19.08 -12.28 -18.85
C ALA A 127 -20.51 -11.95 -18.38
N GLY A 128 -21.12 -10.86 -18.87
CA GLY A 128 -22.48 -10.43 -18.55
C GLY A 128 -22.61 -9.49 -17.36
N PHE A 129 -21.53 -8.79 -16.99
CA PHE A 129 -21.54 -7.70 -16.01
C PHE A 129 -21.64 -6.35 -16.74
N HIS A 130 -22.24 -5.36 -16.09
CA HIS A 130 -22.16 -3.97 -16.52
C HIS A 130 -20.84 -3.36 -16.03
N ALA A 131 -19.96 -2.95 -16.93
CA ALA A 131 -18.65 -2.44 -16.59
C ALA A 131 -18.67 -0.90 -16.52
N LEU A 132 -18.33 -0.33 -15.35
CA LEU A 132 -18.09 1.10 -15.17
C LEU A 132 -16.59 1.35 -15.25
N LEU A 133 -16.11 1.86 -16.38
CA LEU A 133 -14.70 2.12 -16.65
C LEU A 133 -14.40 3.61 -16.45
N ALA A 134 -13.37 3.93 -15.66
CA ALA A 134 -12.87 5.29 -15.57
C ALA A 134 -12.47 5.82 -16.96
N ASP A 135 -12.89 7.04 -17.30
CA ASP A 135 -12.58 7.70 -18.59
C ASP A 135 -11.15 8.25 -18.66
N SER A 136 -10.52 8.38 -17.52
CA SER A 136 -9.17 8.92 -17.31
C SER A 136 -8.56 8.35 -16.02
N PRO A 137 -7.24 8.48 -15.81
CA PRO A 137 -6.60 8.02 -14.59
C PRO A 137 -7.23 8.63 -13.33
N ILE A 138 -7.53 7.77 -12.34
CA ILE A 138 -8.12 8.15 -11.06
C ILE A 138 -7.35 7.53 -9.87
N PRO A 139 -7.37 8.17 -8.68
CA PRO A 139 -6.84 7.60 -7.46
C PRO A 139 -7.50 6.30 -7.04
N THR A 140 -6.73 5.41 -6.41
CA THR A 140 -7.24 4.16 -5.81
C THR A 140 -8.43 4.40 -4.87
N PRO A 141 -8.43 5.38 -3.94
CA PRO A 141 -9.59 5.62 -3.07
C PRO A 141 -10.85 6.04 -3.83
N VAL A 142 -10.73 6.69 -4.99
CA VAL A 142 -11.89 7.02 -5.84
C VAL A 142 -12.51 5.74 -6.41
N THR A 143 -11.69 4.77 -6.81
CA THR A 143 -12.18 3.44 -7.25
C THR A 143 -12.90 2.70 -6.12
N ALA A 144 -12.31 2.65 -4.92
CA ALA A 144 -12.93 2.01 -3.76
C ALA A 144 -14.25 2.71 -3.36
N PHE A 145 -14.29 4.04 -3.41
CA PHE A 145 -15.51 4.83 -3.22
C PHE A 145 -16.59 4.50 -4.26
N ALA A 146 -16.21 4.39 -5.54
CA ALA A 146 -17.14 4.12 -6.64
C ALA A 146 -17.87 2.79 -6.46
N ILE A 147 -17.20 1.75 -5.96
CA ILE A 147 -17.83 0.44 -5.69
C ILE A 147 -19.04 0.60 -4.78
N LYS A 148 -18.87 1.31 -3.66
CA LYS A 148 -19.98 1.58 -2.72
C LYS A 148 -20.98 2.56 -3.27
N HIS A 149 -20.53 3.60 -3.96
CA HIS A 149 -21.37 4.66 -4.51
C HIS A 149 -22.37 4.12 -5.55
N TYR A 150 -21.92 3.24 -6.43
CA TYR A 150 -22.76 2.61 -7.46
C TYR A 150 -23.41 1.30 -7.03
N GLY A 151 -23.12 0.81 -5.82
CA GLY A 151 -23.59 -0.49 -5.35
C GLY A 151 -23.04 -1.64 -6.20
N ALA A 152 -21.82 -1.51 -6.68
CA ALA A 152 -21.17 -2.50 -7.51
C ALA A 152 -20.87 -3.79 -6.73
N VAL A 153 -20.87 -4.93 -7.43
CA VAL A 153 -20.56 -6.24 -6.81
C VAL A 153 -19.07 -6.44 -6.61
N ALA A 154 -18.25 -5.71 -7.38
CA ALA A 154 -16.79 -5.78 -7.33
C ALA A 154 -16.15 -4.56 -7.98
N GLY A 155 -14.85 -4.44 -7.82
CA GLY A 155 -14.03 -3.48 -8.55
C GLY A 155 -12.61 -3.94 -8.79
N VAL A 156 -11.98 -3.30 -9.76
CA VAL A 156 -10.57 -3.50 -10.11
C VAL A 156 -9.88 -2.15 -10.15
N MET A 157 -8.69 -2.06 -9.57
CA MET A 157 -7.81 -0.92 -9.73
C MET A 157 -6.48 -1.37 -10.34
N VAL A 158 -6.19 -0.87 -11.54
CA VAL A 158 -4.93 -1.15 -12.24
C VAL A 158 -3.88 -0.14 -11.79
N THR A 159 -2.97 -0.59 -10.93
CA THR A 159 -1.89 0.23 -10.35
C THR A 159 -0.84 -0.65 -9.68
N ALA A 160 0.41 -0.19 -9.67
CA ALA A 160 1.45 -0.74 -8.81
C ALA A 160 1.74 0.15 -7.59
N SER A 161 0.86 1.12 -7.25
CA SER A 161 1.02 2.04 -6.14
C SER A 161 2.39 2.77 -6.22
N HIS A 162 3.26 2.61 -5.23
CA HIS A 162 4.58 3.23 -5.14
C HIS A 162 5.74 2.39 -5.70
N ASN A 163 5.47 1.30 -6.42
CA ASN A 163 6.52 0.49 -7.05
C ASN A 163 7.27 1.27 -8.15
N PRO A 164 8.47 0.80 -8.57
CA PRO A 164 9.24 1.41 -9.66
C PRO A 164 8.44 1.63 -10.96
N PRO A 165 8.92 2.49 -11.86
CA PRO A 165 8.24 2.80 -13.14
C PRO A 165 7.96 1.57 -14.01
N ALA A 166 8.87 0.59 -13.98
CA ALA A 166 8.74 -0.64 -14.76
C ALA A 166 7.62 -1.57 -14.30
N ASP A 167 7.05 -1.36 -13.12
CA ASP A 167 6.03 -2.24 -12.54
C ASP A 167 4.61 -1.77 -12.85
N ASN A 168 3.70 -2.74 -12.99
CA ASN A 168 2.26 -2.52 -12.92
C ASN A 168 1.60 -3.59 -12.06
N GLY A 169 0.30 -3.43 -11.79
CA GLY A 169 -0.44 -4.35 -10.92
C GLY A 169 -1.94 -4.32 -11.15
N TYR A 170 -2.63 -5.19 -10.42
CA TYR A 170 -4.06 -5.44 -10.59
C TYR A 170 -4.68 -5.73 -9.21
N LYS A 171 -5.20 -4.69 -8.54
CA LYS A 171 -5.87 -4.81 -7.24
C LYS A 171 -7.33 -5.18 -7.44
N VAL A 172 -7.84 -6.14 -6.66
CA VAL A 172 -9.22 -6.62 -6.71
C VAL A 172 -9.97 -6.27 -5.43
N TYR A 173 -11.17 -5.75 -5.60
CA TYR A 173 -12.09 -5.34 -4.54
C TYR A 173 -13.41 -6.08 -4.65
N LEU A 174 -14.06 -6.32 -3.51
CA LEU A 174 -15.42 -6.83 -3.45
C LEU A 174 -16.45 -5.71 -3.26
N GLY A 175 -17.72 -6.05 -3.29
CA GLY A 175 -18.82 -5.10 -3.19
C GLY A 175 -18.90 -4.31 -1.88
N ASP A 176 -18.17 -4.74 -0.84
CA ASP A 176 -18.00 -3.98 0.40
C ASP A 176 -17.00 -2.81 0.27
N GLY A 177 -16.31 -2.68 -0.86
CA GLY A 177 -15.29 -1.67 -1.14
C GLY A 177 -13.91 -2.01 -0.57
N SER A 178 -13.72 -3.21 0.00
CA SER A 178 -12.44 -3.66 0.55
C SER A 178 -11.73 -4.65 -0.39
N GLN A 179 -10.40 -4.70 -0.32
CA GLN A 179 -9.61 -5.69 -1.04
C GLN A 179 -9.91 -7.11 -0.56
N ILE A 180 -9.66 -8.11 -1.42
CA ILE A 180 -9.89 -9.52 -1.12
C ILE A 180 -9.03 -10.05 0.03
N VAL A 181 -9.57 -11.05 0.74
CA VAL A 181 -8.91 -11.77 1.83
C VAL A 181 -9.07 -13.28 1.61
N PRO A 182 -8.24 -14.13 2.25
CA PRO A 182 -8.45 -15.57 2.22
C PRO A 182 -9.87 -15.97 2.71
N PRO A 183 -10.52 -16.98 2.10
CA PRO A 183 -10.01 -17.85 1.03
C PRO A 183 -10.24 -17.32 -0.39
N THR A 184 -10.86 -16.14 -0.55
CA THR A 184 -11.29 -15.59 -1.85
C THR A 184 -10.14 -15.44 -2.85
N ASP A 185 -8.96 -15.08 -2.38
CA ASP A 185 -7.77 -14.97 -3.23
C ASP A 185 -7.38 -16.32 -3.86
N ALA A 186 -7.40 -17.39 -3.08
CA ALA A 186 -7.12 -18.74 -3.57
C ALA A 186 -8.21 -19.25 -4.53
N GLU A 187 -9.47 -18.92 -4.27
CA GLU A 187 -10.59 -19.29 -5.14
C GLU A 187 -10.48 -18.57 -6.50
N ILE A 188 -10.18 -17.28 -6.51
CA ILE A 188 -9.95 -16.51 -7.74
C ILE A 188 -8.70 -17.01 -8.48
N ALA A 189 -7.60 -17.30 -7.75
CA ALA A 189 -6.39 -17.86 -8.35
C ALA A 189 -6.67 -19.17 -9.09
N HIS A 190 -7.48 -20.06 -8.51
CA HIS A 190 -7.91 -21.29 -9.17
C HIS A 190 -8.69 -21.02 -10.48
N GLU A 191 -9.64 -20.08 -10.46
CA GLU A 191 -10.38 -19.72 -11.67
C GLU A 191 -9.48 -19.07 -12.76
N ILE A 192 -8.41 -18.37 -12.35
CA ILE A 192 -7.39 -17.84 -13.26
C ILE A 192 -6.58 -19.00 -13.88
N GLU A 193 -6.24 -20.03 -13.12
CA GLU A 193 -5.57 -21.22 -13.65
C GLU A 193 -6.45 -21.91 -14.70
N VAL A 194 -7.73 -22.12 -14.41
CA VAL A 194 -8.71 -22.69 -15.35
C VAL A 194 -8.83 -21.83 -16.62
N ALA A 195 -8.95 -20.50 -16.47
CA ALA A 195 -8.99 -19.58 -17.61
C ALA A 195 -7.69 -19.59 -18.44
N SER A 196 -6.58 -20.03 -17.86
CA SER A 196 -5.28 -20.08 -18.53
C SER A 196 -5.07 -21.33 -19.38
N GLU A 197 -5.93 -22.34 -19.26
CA GLU A 197 -5.91 -23.54 -20.10
C GLU A 197 -6.36 -23.26 -21.55
N GLU A 198 -7.16 -22.21 -21.74
CA GLU A 198 -7.66 -21.79 -23.04
C GLU A 198 -6.79 -20.66 -23.65
N PRO A 199 -6.71 -20.57 -24.98
CA PRO A 199 -6.05 -19.44 -25.63
C PRO A 199 -6.73 -18.11 -25.30
N VAL A 200 -5.94 -17.07 -25.10
CA VAL A 200 -6.45 -15.72 -24.77
C VAL A 200 -7.50 -15.21 -25.79
N GLY A 201 -7.33 -15.57 -27.07
CA GLY A 201 -8.31 -15.22 -28.11
C GLY A 201 -9.67 -15.88 -27.98
N ALA A 202 -9.84 -16.89 -27.10
CA ALA A 202 -11.12 -17.51 -26.81
C ALA A 202 -11.90 -16.79 -25.71
N ILE A 203 -11.28 -15.88 -24.96
CA ILE A 203 -11.93 -15.10 -23.90
C ILE A 203 -12.99 -14.18 -24.54
N VAL A 204 -14.24 -14.36 -24.10
CA VAL A 204 -15.36 -13.58 -24.61
C VAL A 204 -15.25 -12.13 -24.15
N ARG A 205 -15.41 -11.19 -25.07
CA ARG A 205 -15.40 -9.75 -24.83
C ARG A 205 -16.78 -9.17 -25.16
N GLY A 206 -17.18 -8.15 -24.44
CA GLY A 206 -18.46 -7.45 -24.63
C GLY A 206 -18.28 -5.93 -24.68
N ASP A 207 -19.36 -5.23 -24.93
CA ASP A 207 -19.43 -3.78 -25.10
C ASP A 207 -20.38 -3.07 -24.13
N ASP A 208 -20.91 -3.79 -23.14
CA ASP A 208 -21.71 -3.19 -22.06
C ASP A 208 -20.79 -2.44 -21.06
N ILE A 209 -20.22 -1.35 -21.55
CA ILE A 209 -19.25 -0.51 -20.85
C ILE A 209 -19.75 0.92 -20.80
N GLU A 210 -19.89 1.47 -19.61
CA GLU A 210 -20.16 2.87 -19.35
C GLU A 210 -18.91 3.57 -18.83
N PHE A 211 -18.60 4.76 -19.36
CA PHE A 211 -17.48 5.57 -18.86
C PHE A 211 -17.93 6.45 -17.70
N ILE A 212 -17.14 6.41 -16.62
CA ILE A 212 -17.34 7.24 -15.43
C ILE A 212 -16.14 8.19 -15.27
N GLY A 213 -16.41 9.45 -14.93
CA GLY A 213 -15.40 10.49 -14.88
C GLY A 213 -15.68 11.56 -13.83
N ASP A 214 -15.87 12.79 -14.29
CA ASP A 214 -15.98 13.98 -13.44
C ASP A 214 -17.07 13.89 -12.39
N GLU A 215 -18.22 13.30 -12.70
CA GLU A 215 -19.34 13.15 -11.76
C GLU A 215 -18.96 12.26 -10.56
N LEU A 216 -18.23 11.19 -10.81
CA LEU A 216 -17.71 10.33 -9.75
C LEU A 216 -16.71 11.09 -8.86
N ILE A 217 -15.77 11.81 -9.49
CA ILE A 217 -14.77 12.60 -8.75
C ILE A 217 -15.46 13.65 -7.90
N ASP A 218 -16.47 14.35 -8.44
CA ASP A 218 -17.22 15.37 -7.70
C ASP A 218 -18.00 14.77 -6.53
N ALA A 219 -18.60 13.59 -6.71
CA ALA A 219 -19.27 12.86 -5.62
C ALA A 219 -18.29 12.49 -4.49
N TYR A 220 -17.12 11.96 -4.84
CA TYR A 220 -16.05 11.65 -3.89
C TYR A 220 -15.55 12.91 -3.17
N VAL A 221 -15.23 13.96 -3.92
CA VAL A 221 -14.76 15.26 -3.38
C VAL A 221 -15.79 15.89 -2.46
N CYS A 222 -17.09 15.85 -2.82
CA CYS A 222 -18.18 16.30 -1.94
C CYS A 222 -18.18 15.56 -0.59
N ARG A 223 -17.78 14.30 -0.59
CA ARG A 223 -17.65 13.53 0.66
C ARG A 223 -16.39 13.91 1.42
N ALA A 224 -15.23 13.92 0.77
CA ALA A 224 -13.94 14.26 1.37
C ALA A 224 -13.96 15.68 2.00
N ALA A 225 -14.61 16.64 1.35
CA ALA A 225 -14.77 18.00 1.84
C ALA A 225 -15.46 18.10 3.23
N LYS A 226 -16.24 17.10 3.64
CA LYS A 226 -16.87 17.08 4.97
C LYS A 226 -15.89 16.76 6.11
N LEU A 227 -14.68 16.32 5.79
CA LEU A 227 -13.64 15.98 6.78
C LEU A 227 -12.75 17.17 7.11
N THR A 228 -12.89 18.27 6.38
CA THR A 228 -12.13 19.50 6.60
C THR A 228 -13.06 20.68 6.91
N THR A 229 -12.48 21.83 7.19
CA THR A 229 -13.18 23.10 7.39
C THR A 229 -12.75 24.10 6.32
N ALA A 230 -13.66 24.97 5.90
CA ALA A 230 -13.33 26.02 4.94
C ALA A 230 -12.27 26.97 5.51
N ASN A 231 -11.35 27.37 4.62
CA ASN A 231 -10.38 28.42 4.83
C ASN A 231 -9.56 28.31 6.16
N PRO A 232 -8.92 27.16 6.46
CA PRO A 232 -7.95 27.12 7.53
C PRO A 232 -6.79 28.06 7.15
N ASP A 233 -6.25 28.82 8.12
CA ASP A 233 -5.06 29.65 7.90
C ASP A 233 -3.81 28.76 7.85
N VAL A 234 -3.59 28.11 6.72
CA VAL A 234 -2.49 27.15 6.50
C VAL A 234 -1.79 27.47 5.18
N THR A 235 -0.48 27.65 5.23
CA THR A 235 0.39 27.64 4.05
C THR A 235 0.96 26.23 3.89
N TRP A 236 0.69 25.59 2.75
CA TRP A 236 1.06 24.18 2.58
C TRP A 236 1.62 23.88 1.20
N VAL A 237 2.52 22.90 1.17
CA VAL A 237 3.14 22.40 -0.05
C VAL A 237 2.54 21.04 -0.39
N TYR A 238 2.28 20.80 -1.68
CA TYR A 238 1.77 19.52 -2.17
C TYR A 238 2.61 18.96 -3.29
N THR A 239 2.82 17.65 -3.26
CA THR A 239 3.32 16.87 -4.37
C THR A 239 2.50 15.59 -4.57
N ALA A 240 2.19 15.27 -5.82
CA ALA A 240 1.61 14.00 -6.24
C ALA A 240 2.67 12.98 -6.66
N MET A 241 3.96 13.32 -6.59
CA MET A 241 5.07 12.47 -7.04
C MET A 241 4.84 11.86 -8.43
N HIS A 242 4.43 12.69 -9.39
CA HIS A 242 4.04 12.27 -10.75
C HIS A 242 2.83 11.33 -10.81
N GLY A 243 2.05 11.24 -9.74
CA GLY A 243 0.86 10.40 -9.66
C GLY A 243 -0.44 11.11 -10.03
N VAL A 244 -1.54 10.44 -9.78
CA VAL A 244 -2.89 10.85 -10.21
C VAL A 244 -3.64 11.73 -9.20
N GLY A 245 -3.02 12.06 -8.04
CA GLY A 245 -3.68 12.79 -6.95
C GLY A 245 -4.06 14.23 -7.26
N THR A 246 -3.25 14.96 -8.04
CA THR A 246 -3.36 16.42 -8.21
C THR A 246 -4.74 16.89 -8.68
N ARG A 247 -5.36 16.21 -9.65
CA ARG A 247 -6.67 16.57 -10.18
C ARG A 247 -7.74 16.55 -9.09
N VAL A 248 -7.75 15.51 -8.28
CA VAL A 248 -8.73 15.33 -7.21
C VAL A 248 -8.46 16.27 -6.05
N VAL A 249 -7.19 16.48 -5.69
CA VAL A 249 -6.80 17.44 -4.63
C VAL A 249 -7.18 18.87 -5.02
N ARG A 250 -6.99 19.31 -6.27
CA ARG A 250 -7.43 20.64 -6.73
C ARG A 250 -8.95 20.82 -6.61
N ARG A 251 -9.72 19.81 -7.01
CA ARG A 251 -11.18 19.84 -6.83
C ARG A 251 -11.60 19.88 -5.36
N LEU A 252 -10.85 19.16 -4.51
CA LEU A 252 -11.08 19.20 -3.07
C LEU A 252 -10.80 20.59 -2.50
N VAL A 253 -9.69 21.23 -2.91
CA VAL A 253 -9.33 22.60 -2.52
C VAL A 253 -10.45 23.58 -2.88
N GLU A 254 -10.90 23.55 -4.13
CA GLU A 254 -12.02 24.38 -4.61
C GLU A 254 -13.32 24.10 -3.84
N LYS A 255 -13.70 22.82 -3.74
CA LYS A 255 -14.98 22.41 -3.14
C LYS A 255 -15.07 22.69 -1.66
N ALA A 256 -13.97 22.49 -0.93
CA ALA A 256 -13.91 22.68 0.51
C ALA A 256 -13.55 24.12 0.91
N GLY A 257 -13.18 24.97 -0.05
CA GLY A 257 -12.69 26.32 0.23
C GLY A 257 -11.36 26.31 1.01
N LEU A 258 -10.49 25.36 0.70
CA LEU A 258 -9.15 25.28 1.29
C LEU A 258 -8.22 26.32 0.65
N PRO A 259 -7.16 26.79 1.34
CA PRO A 259 -6.15 27.60 0.71
C PRO A 259 -5.45 26.84 -0.42
N GLU A 260 -5.11 27.55 -1.51
CA GLU A 260 -4.34 26.98 -2.62
C GLU A 260 -2.99 26.47 -2.13
N PHE A 261 -2.56 25.33 -2.66
CA PHE A 261 -1.27 24.76 -2.31
C PHE A 261 -0.12 25.31 -3.15
N ILE A 262 1.05 25.33 -2.57
CA ILE A 262 2.30 25.53 -3.28
C ILE A 262 2.71 24.19 -3.86
N GLY A 263 2.61 24.03 -5.18
CA GLY A 263 2.89 22.76 -5.84
C GLY A 263 4.37 22.58 -6.16
N VAL A 264 4.85 21.35 -6.06
CA VAL A 264 6.13 20.94 -6.67
C VAL A 264 5.88 20.76 -8.16
N THR A 265 6.13 21.82 -8.94
CA THR A 265 5.72 21.92 -10.35
C THR A 265 6.13 20.72 -11.18
N GLU A 266 7.32 20.19 -10.93
CA GLU A 266 7.89 19.04 -11.63
C GLU A 266 7.11 17.74 -11.38
N GLN A 267 6.41 17.64 -10.24
CA GLN A 267 5.77 16.41 -9.74
C GLN A 267 4.24 16.46 -9.72
N LEU A 268 3.62 17.56 -10.18
CA LEU A 268 2.16 17.72 -10.12
C LEU A 268 1.40 16.93 -11.20
N ASN A 269 1.99 16.78 -12.37
CA ASN A 269 1.35 16.07 -13.47
C ASN A 269 1.75 14.59 -13.46
N PRO A 270 0.83 13.69 -13.82
CA PRO A 270 1.15 12.30 -13.99
C PRO A 270 2.24 12.09 -15.03
N ASP A 271 3.25 11.26 -14.67
CA ASP A 271 4.31 10.83 -15.58
C ASP A 271 4.70 9.39 -15.21
N PRO A 272 4.48 8.41 -16.11
CA PRO A 272 4.73 7.00 -15.83
C PRO A 272 6.20 6.66 -15.58
N ASP A 273 7.14 7.54 -15.98
CA ASP A 273 8.58 7.34 -15.82
C ASP A 273 9.13 7.92 -14.50
N PHE A 274 8.32 8.68 -13.75
CA PHE A 274 8.69 9.30 -12.45
C PHE A 274 10.07 9.98 -12.45
N PRO A 275 10.34 10.95 -13.36
CA PRO A 275 11.70 11.40 -13.70
C PRO A 275 12.47 12.07 -12.56
N THR A 276 11.82 12.51 -11.49
CA THR A 276 12.47 13.16 -10.35
C THR A 276 12.75 12.23 -9.18
N VAL A 277 12.25 10.99 -9.20
CA VAL A 277 12.39 10.01 -8.13
C VAL A 277 12.64 8.62 -8.70
N ALA A 278 13.72 7.98 -8.26
CA ALA A 278 14.01 6.61 -8.69
C ALA A 278 12.98 5.59 -8.17
N PHE A 279 12.35 5.91 -7.04
CA PHE A 279 11.32 5.12 -6.39
C PHE A 279 10.22 6.07 -5.93
N PRO A 280 9.00 6.03 -6.49
CA PRO A 280 7.95 6.99 -6.20
C PRO A 280 7.21 6.66 -4.88
N ASN A 281 7.97 6.42 -3.81
CA ASN A 281 7.49 6.18 -2.46
C ASN A 281 7.93 7.35 -1.57
N PRO A 282 6.98 8.10 -0.95
CA PRO A 282 7.32 9.21 -0.06
C PRO A 282 8.26 8.83 1.10
N GLU A 283 8.28 7.57 1.52
CA GLU A 283 9.13 7.07 2.60
C GLU A 283 10.60 6.85 2.19
N GLU A 284 10.89 6.85 0.88
CA GLU A 284 12.26 6.68 0.41
C GLU A 284 13.09 7.94 0.63
N PRO A 285 14.37 7.80 1.02
CA PRO A 285 15.25 8.94 1.20
C PRO A 285 15.32 9.83 -0.06
N GLY A 286 15.11 11.13 0.12
CA GLY A 286 15.16 12.12 -0.97
C GLY A 286 13.85 12.27 -1.75
N ALA A 287 12.87 11.40 -1.58
CA ALA A 287 11.63 11.42 -2.36
C ALA A 287 10.82 12.72 -2.21
N ILE A 288 10.83 13.33 -1.01
CA ILE A 288 10.11 14.56 -0.71
C ILE A 288 11.02 15.81 -0.60
N ASP A 289 12.30 15.71 -0.98
CA ASP A 289 13.26 16.82 -0.83
C ASP A 289 12.84 18.07 -1.60
N LEU A 290 12.29 17.92 -2.82
CA LEU A 290 11.77 19.04 -3.59
C LEU A 290 10.62 19.74 -2.87
N ALA A 291 9.74 18.99 -2.21
CA ALA A 291 8.62 19.55 -1.46
C ALA A 291 9.10 20.27 -0.19
N ILE A 292 10.08 19.72 0.54
CA ILE A 292 10.71 20.37 1.69
C ILE A 292 11.44 21.65 1.26
N ALA A 293 12.10 21.64 0.11
CA ALA A 293 12.75 22.86 -0.42
C ALA A 293 11.73 23.96 -0.71
N GLN A 294 10.57 23.64 -1.29
CA GLN A 294 9.48 24.60 -1.47
C GLN A 294 8.92 25.08 -0.12
N ALA A 295 8.77 24.21 0.85
CA ALA A 295 8.28 24.58 2.18
C ALA A 295 9.20 25.57 2.88
N ARG A 296 10.51 25.36 2.85
CA ARG A 296 11.51 26.30 3.39
C ARG A 296 11.49 27.65 2.68
N LYS A 297 11.31 27.65 1.35
CA LYS A 297 11.28 28.88 0.54
C LYS A 297 10.05 29.75 0.82
N HIS A 298 8.94 29.16 1.18
CA HIS A 298 7.65 29.83 1.33
C HIS A 298 7.14 29.90 2.77
N ASP A 299 7.98 29.56 3.76
CA ASP A 299 7.60 29.49 5.18
C ASP A 299 6.30 28.71 5.39
N ALA A 300 6.20 27.52 4.76
CA ALA A 300 5.02 26.70 4.84
C ALA A 300 4.86 26.09 6.24
N ASP A 301 3.62 25.82 6.63
CA ASP A 301 3.28 25.17 7.90
C ASP A 301 3.43 23.65 7.79
N VAL A 302 3.20 23.09 6.58
CA VAL A 302 3.19 21.63 6.36
C VAL A 302 3.48 21.28 4.89
N VAL A 303 4.13 20.14 4.68
CA VAL A 303 4.25 19.45 3.40
C VAL A 303 3.35 18.22 3.41
N ILE A 304 2.61 18.02 2.32
CA ILE A 304 1.82 16.79 2.10
C ILE A 304 2.23 16.18 0.77
N ALA A 305 2.53 14.88 0.79
CA ALA A 305 2.87 14.12 -0.40
C ALA A 305 1.95 12.90 -0.53
N SER A 306 1.41 12.69 -1.74
CA SER A 306 0.70 11.47 -2.10
C SER A 306 1.64 10.54 -2.86
N ASP A 307 1.46 9.22 -2.71
CA ASP A 307 2.06 8.26 -3.63
C ASP A 307 1.31 8.26 -4.98
N PRO A 308 1.82 7.57 -6.02
CA PRO A 308 1.27 7.71 -7.38
C PRO A 308 -0.21 7.43 -7.55
N ASP A 309 -0.79 6.49 -6.81
CA ASP A 309 -2.23 6.20 -6.83
C ASP A 309 -3.02 6.87 -5.69
N ALA A 310 -2.35 7.76 -4.94
CA ALA A 310 -2.89 8.62 -3.88
C ALA A 310 -3.71 7.88 -2.80
N ASP A 311 -3.42 6.59 -2.57
CA ASP A 311 -4.00 5.84 -1.45
C ASP A 311 -3.24 6.11 -0.13
N ARG A 312 -2.03 6.73 -0.21
CA ARG A 312 -1.18 7.09 0.92
C ARG A 312 -1.00 8.59 1.08
N CYS A 313 -0.68 8.99 2.30
CA CYS A 313 -0.43 10.38 2.66
C CYS A 313 0.83 10.47 3.53
N ALA A 314 1.87 11.11 3.02
CA ALA A 314 3.03 11.48 3.83
C ALA A 314 2.94 12.95 4.23
N VAL A 315 3.37 13.26 5.43
CA VAL A 315 3.36 14.62 5.98
C VAL A 315 4.75 14.94 6.50
N ALA A 316 5.29 16.12 6.13
CA ALA A 316 6.47 16.67 6.77
C ALA A 316 6.15 17.99 7.45
N ALA A 317 6.80 18.22 8.59
CA ALA A 317 6.66 19.42 9.40
C ALA A 317 8.00 19.76 10.06
N VAL A 318 8.07 20.92 10.69
CA VAL A 318 9.21 21.30 11.53
C VAL A 318 9.12 20.56 12.87
N ILE A 319 10.05 19.64 13.10
CA ILE A 319 10.18 18.86 14.34
C ILE A 319 11.59 19.09 14.88
N ASP A 320 11.71 19.44 16.14
CA ASP A 320 12.99 19.74 16.79
C ASP A 320 13.82 20.80 16.03
N GLY A 321 13.15 21.74 15.36
CA GLY A 321 13.75 22.88 14.66
C GLY A 321 14.16 22.61 13.21
N ASP A 322 13.93 21.42 12.66
CA ASP A 322 14.20 21.11 11.26
C ASP A 322 13.04 20.38 10.57
N TRP A 323 12.96 20.53 9.25
CA TRP A 323 11.98 19.81 8.43
C TRP A 323 12.29 18.32 8.39
N ARG A 324 11.34 17.50 8.77
CA ARG A 324 11.38 16.06 8.54
C ARG A 324 10.00 15.49 8.26
N MET A 325 9.98 14.38 7.58
CA MET A 325 8.77 13.57 7.43
C MET A 325 8.37 12.94 8.78
N LEU A 326 7.09 12.98 9.09
CA LEU A 326 6.50 12.18 10.18
C LEU A 326 6.53 10.70 9.78
N THR A 327 6.83 9.84 10.73
CA THR A 327 6.62 8.40 10.51
C THR A 327 5.13 8.10 10.31
N GLY A 328 4.80 6.97 9.67
CA GLY A 328 3.41 6.57 9.53
C GLY A 328 2.68 6.44 10.87
N ASP A 329 3.39 6.02 11.91
CA ASP A 329 2.87 5.92 13.27
C ASP A 329 2.66 7.30 13.94
N GLU A 330 3.55 8.26 13.71
CA GLU A 330 3.37 9.62 14.23
C GLU A 330 2.14 10.30 13.60
N LEU A 331 1.99 10.18 12.28
CA LEU A 331 0.82 10.70 11.59
C LEU A 331 -0.46 9.92 11.96
N GLY A 332 -0.37 8.58 12.06
CA GLY A 332 -1.49 7.74 12.54
C GLY A 332 -1.94 8.11 13.95
N THR A 333 -0.99 8.41 14.84
CA THR A 333 -1.26 8.91 16.20
C THR A 333 -1.97 10.27 16.16
N LEU A 334 -1.50 11.20 15.31
CA LEU A 334 -2.08 12.55 15.19
C LEU A 334 -3.50 12.51 14.61
N LEU A 335 -3.74 11.70 13.58
CA LEU A 335 -5.07 11.50 12.99
C LEU A 335 -6.01 10.74 13.93
N GLY A 336 -5.50 9.76 14.68
CA GLY A 336 -6.24 9.07 15.73
C GLY A 336 -6.65 9.99 16.88
N ASP A 337 -5.75 10.90 17.32
CA ASP A 337 -6.07 11.95 18.28
C ASP A 337 -7.19 12.86 17.75
N ASP A 338 -7.13 13.25 16.49
CA ASP A 338 -8.18 14.03 15.85
C ASP A 338 -9.53 13.31 15.89
N ALA A 339 -9.57 12.04 15.51
CA ALA A 339 -10.79 11.24 15.51
C ALA A 339 -11.40 11.11 16.92
N LEU A 340 -10.55 10.89 17.93
CA LEU A 340 -10.95 10.83 19.34
C LEU A 340 -11.48 12.18 19.84
N ARG A 341 -10.82 13.29 19.54
CA ARG A 341 -11.24 14.65 19.93
C ARG A 341 -12.56 15.06 19.28
N ARG A 342 -12.82 14.60 18.07
CA ARG A 342 -14.12 14.78 17.40
C ARG A 342 -15.22 13.91 17.98
N GLY A 343 -14.88 13.02 18.89
CA GLY A 343 -15.83 12.14 19.57
C GLY A 343 -16.38 11.04 18.65
N LEU A 344 -15.64 10.61 17.64
CA LEU A 344 -16.09 9.52 16.77
C LEU A 344 -16.34 8.27 17.61
N ASP A 345 -17.58 7.78 17.57
CA ASP A 345 -18.04 6.64 18.38
C ASP A 345 -18.01 5.37 17.55
N GLY A 346 -17.08 4.47 17.87
CA GLY A 346 -16.86 3.23 17.16
C GLY A 346 -15.49 2.64 17.47
N VAL A 347 -15.05 1.76 16.59
CA VAL A 347 -13.80 1.00 16.72
C VAL A 347 -12.64 1.73 16.05
N TYR A 348 -11.52 1.80 16.74
CA TYR A 348 -10.24 2.26 16.22
C TYR A 348 -9.37 1.04 15.90
N ALA A 349 -8.65 1.05 14.79
CA ALA A 349 -7.85 -0.11 14.43
C ALA A 349 -6.51 0.28 13.80
N ASN A 350 -5.50 -0.56 14.02
CA ASN A 350 -4.23 -0.50 13.29
C ASN A 350 -3.62 -1.89 13.12
N SER A 351 -2.60 -1.99 12.26
CA SER A 351 -1.93 -3.26 12.03
C SER A 351 -1.08 -3.67 13.24
N VAL A 352 -0.87 -4.98 13.41
CA VAL A 352 -0.02 -5.53 14.47
C VAL A 352 1.43 -5.06 14.41
N VAL A 353 1.87 -4.54 13.26
CA VAL A 353 3.23 -4.00 13.07
C VAL A 353 3.31 -2.49 13.30
N SER A 354 2.18 -1.81 13.47
CA SER A 354 2.11 -0.38 13.80
C SER A 354 2.26 -0.14 15.29
N SER A 355 2.45 1.13 15.69
CA SER A 355 2.59 1.53 17.09
C SER A 355 1.38 1.14 17.95
N THR A 356 1.63 0.72 19.17
CA THR A 356 0.61 0.45 20.17
C THR A 356 -0.01 1.72 20.81
N CYS A 357 0.42 2.91 20.37
CA CYS A 357 -0.03 4.21 20.89
C CYS A 357 -1.54 4.42 20.71
N LEU A 358 -2.07 4.14 19.50
CA LEU A 358 -3.49 4.31 19.20
C LEU A 358 -4.38 3.50 20.17
N GLY A 359 -3.98 2.27 20.48
CA GLY A 359 -4.72 1.43 21.44
C GLY A 359 -4.75 2.01 22.86
N ARG A 360 -3.65 2.63 23.30
CA ARG A 360 -3.62 3.35 24.59
C ARG A 360 -4.53 4.58 24.59
N MET A 361 -4.50 5.36 23.52
CA MET A 361 -5.33 6.55 23.35
C MET A 361 -6.83 6.19 23.33
N ALA A 362 -7.21 5.20 22.52
CA ALA A 362 -8.58 4.71 22.41
C ALA A 362 -9.10 4.20 23.76
N LYS A 363 -8.31 3.37 24.46
CA LYS A 363 -8.64 2.88 25.80
C LYS A 363 -8.82 4.01 26.81
N ALA A 364 -7.95 5.01 26.80
CA ALA A 364 -8.05 6.16 27.69
C ALA A 364 -9.32 7.00 27.42
N ALA A 365 -9.77 7.04 26.17
CA ALA A 365 -11.01 7.69 25.76
C ALA A 365 -12.26 6.79 25.90
N GLY A 366 -12.14 5.57 26.45
CA GLY A 366 -13.24 4.62 26.59
C GLY A 366 -13.74 4.08 25.25
N ARG A 367 -12.88 3.99 24.25
CA ARG A 367 -13.19 3.48 22.91
C ARG A 367 -12.59 2.10 22.69
N GLU A 368 -13.24 1.32 21.85
CA GLU A 368 -12.76 0.01 21.43
C GLU A 368 -11.60 0.15 20.43
N HIS A 369 -10.61 -0.73 20.56
CA HIS A 369 -9.45 -0.78 19.68
C HIS A 369 -9.14 -2.21 19.27
N HIS A 370 -8.89 -2.43 17.97
CA HIS A 370 -8.49 -3.71 17.43
C HIS A 370 -7.13 -3.61 16.74
N MET A 371 -6.24 -4.55 17.02
CA MET A 371 -5.08 -4.83 16.18
C MET A 371 -5.48 -5.87 15.14
N THR A 372 -5.00 -5.68 13.90
CA THR A 372 -5.25 -6.61 12.79
C THR A 372 -3.93 -7.11 12.21
N LEU A 373 -3.99 -8.12 11.35
CA LEU A 373 -2.85 -8.45 10.50
C LEU A 373 -2.49 -7.26 9.59
N THR A 374 -1.28 -7.30 9.05
CA THR A 374 -0.79 -6.28 8.11
C THR A 374 -1.62 -6.25 6.83
N GLY A 375 -1.97 -5.05 6.40
CA GLY A 375 -2.71 -4.75 5.18
C GLY A 375 -4.13 -4.27 5.43
N PHE A 376 -4.51 -3.24 4.69
CA PHE A 376 -5.80 -2.56 4.86
C PHE A 376 -7.01 -3.45 4.60
N LYS A 377 -6.86 -4.52 3.83
CA LYS A 377 -7.87 -5.57 3.67
C LYS A 377 -8.42 -6.13 4.98
N TRP A 378 -7.62 -6.07 6.05
CA TRP A 378 -8.03 -6.47 7.41
C TRP A 378 -8.59 -5.29 8.20
N ILE A 379 -7.92 -4.14 8.16
CA ILE A 379 -8.34 -2.93 8.88
C ILE A 379 -9.72 -2.46 8.38
N GLY A 380 -9.90 -2.37 7.06
CA GLY A 380 -11.15 -1.91 6.46
C GLY A 380 -12.37 -2.80 6.75
N ARG A 381 -12.14 -4.05 7.17
CA ARG A 381 -13.18 -5.02 7.53
C ARG A 381 -13.50 -5.07 9.03
N VAL A 382 -12.85 -4.27 9.86
CA VAL A 382 -13.17 -4.21 11.28
C VAL A 382 -14.59 -3.66 11.48
N PRO A 383 -15.50 -4.43 12.10
CA PRO A 383 -16.87 -3.99 12.30
C PRO A 383 -16.94 -2.72 13.15
N GLY A 384 -17.69 -1.72 12.70
CA GLY A 384 -17.83 -0.46 13.42
C GLY A 384 -16.60 0.45 13.37
N LEU A 385 -15.66 0.21 12.44
CA LEU A 385 -14.47 1.04 12.25
C LEU A 385 -14.86 2.50 11.99
N VAL A 386 -14.21 3.42 12.72
CA VAL A 386 -14.35 4.87 12.53
C VAL A 386 -13.02 5.54 12.14
N PHE A 387 -11.90 4.91 12.48
CA PHE A 387 -10.57 5.32 12.09
C PHE A 387 -9.64 4.10 12.10
N GLY A 388 -8.78 4.00 11.09
CA GLY A 388 -7.75 2.98 11.04
C GLY A 388 -6.50 3.44 10.30
N TYR A 389 -5.33 2.83 10.63
CA TYR A 389 -4.10 3.13 9.93
C TYR A 389 -3.12 1.94 9.90
N GLU A 390 -2.20 1.97 8.95
CA GLU A 390 -1.00 1.15 8.92
C GLU A 390 0.26 2.05 8.87
N GLU A 391 1.35 1.59 9.48
CA GLU A 391 2.62 2.31 9.61
C GLU A 391 3.24 2.76 8.28
N ALA A 392 2.90 2.06 7.19
CA ALA A 392 3.35 2.39 5.84
C ALA A 392 2.53 3.55 5.22
N ILE A 393 2.33 4.62 6.00
CA ILE A 393 1.65 5.87 5.63
C ILE A 393 0.24 5.70 5.02
N GLY A 394 -0.47 4.63 5.41
CA GLY A 394 -1.84 4.34 4.98
C GLY A 394 -2.86 4.68 6.06
N TYR A 395 -3.88 5.48 5.76
CA TYR A 395 -4.89 5.96 6.70
C TYR A 395 -6.29 5.83 6.12
N CYS A 396 -7.24 5.48 6.96
CA CYS A 396 -8.66 5.43 6.65
C CYS A 396 -9.41 6.38 7.59
N CYS A 397 -9.74 7.56 7.10
CA CYS A 397 -10.43 8.60 7.85
C CYS A 397 -11.94 8.61 7.63
N ASP A 398 -12.45 7.85 6.65
CA ASP A 398 -13.88 7.73 6.33
C ASP A 398 -14.25 6.29 5.90
N PRO A 399 -14.10 5.30 6.79
CA PRO A 399 -14.32 3.89 6.43
C PRO A 399 -15.74 3.57 5.97
N SER A 400 -16.72 4.41 6.32
CA SER A 400 -18.10 4.23 5.86
C SER A 400 -18.26 4.38 4.34
N HIS A 401 -17.34 5.07 3.67
CA HIS A 401 -17.36 5.33 2.22
C HIS A 401 -16.16 4.71 1.51
N VAL A 402 -14.97 4.74 2.11
CA VAL A 402 -13.74 4.13 1.60
C VAL A 402 -13.15 3.24 2.71
N PRO A 403 -13.48 1.95 2.76
CA PRO A 403 -12.93 1.02 3.75
C PRO A 403 -11.55 0.50 3.33
N ASP A 404 -10.71 1.37 2.84
CA ASP A 404 -9.31 1.15 2.44
C ASP A 404 -8.49 2.39 2.79
N LYS A 405 -7.21 2.40 2.43
CA LYS A 405 -6.36 3.58 2.51
C LYS A 405 -6.90 4.70 1.64
N ASP A 406 -6.95 5.88 2.20
CA ASP A 406 -7.40 7.08 1.51
C ASP A 406 -6.51 8.28 1.85
N GLY A 407 -5.48 8.49 1.03
CA GLY A 407 -4.53 9.58 1.22
C GLY A 407 -5.15 10.96 1.06
N ILE A 408 -6.23 11.07 0.30
CA ILE A 408 -6.91 12.36 0.04
C ILE A 408 -7.79 12.77 1.24
N THR A 409 -8.51 11.83 1.85
CA THR A 409 -9.26 12.12 3.08
C THR A 409 -8.32 12.34 4.28
N ALA A 410 -7.17 11.67 4.31
CA ALA A 410 -6.12 11.96 5.29
C ALA A 410 -5.55 13.37 5.11
N LEU A 411 -5.26 13.80 3.86
CA LEU A 411 -4.85 15.17 3.52
C LEU A 411 -5.90 16.20 3.99
N ALA A 412 -7.17 15.98 3.70
CA ALA A 412 -8.25 16.88 4.13
C ALA A 412 -8.30 17.03 5.66
N THR A 413 -8.15 15.90 6.36
CA THR A 413 -8.16 15.85 7.82
C THR A 413 -6.95 16.56 8.42
N ILE A 414 -5.74 16.33 7.88
CA ILE A 414 -4.52 16.97 8.41
C ILE A 414 -4.50 18.47 8.15
N LEU A 415 -4.97 18.95 7.00
CA LEU A 415 -5.06 20.39 6.74
C LEU A 415 -5.97 21.10 7.74
N ARG A 416 -7.13 20.54 8.04
CA ARG A 416 -8.00 21.05 9.09
C ARG A 416 -7.28 21.05 10.43
N ARG A 417 -6.61 19.94 10.78
CA ARG A 417 -5.92 19.81 12.07
C ARG A 417 -4.77 20.80 12.22
N VAL A 418 -3.98 21.01 11.18
CA VAL A 418 -2.89 22.02 11.17
C VAL A 418 -3.47 23.42 11.37
N GLY A 419 -4.57 23.76 10.70
CA GLY A 419 -5.24 25.05 10.89
C GLY A 419 -5.75 25.25 12.31
N GLU A 420 -6.35 24.24 12.94
CA GLU A 420 -6.78 24.27 14.34
C GLU A 420 -5.60 24.46 15.31
N LEU A 421 -4.50 23.74 15.10
CA LEU A 421 -3.28 23.86 15.89
C LEU A 421 -2.69 25.25 15.77
N LYS A 422 -2.53 25.77 14.55
CA LYS A 422 -2.03 27.12 14.31
C LYS A 422 -2.90 28.19 14.96
N ALA A 423 -4.22 28.07 14.87
CA ALA A 423 -5.16 28.97 15.51
C ALA A 423 -5.07 28.96 17.04
N SER A 424 -4.66 27.84 17.63
CA SER A 424 -4.39 27.73 19.09
C SER A 424 -2.96 28.11 19.49
N GLY A 425 -2.11 28.49 18.53
CA GLY A 425 -0.70 28.80 18.77
C GLY A 425 0.15 27.55 19.06
N THR A 426 -0.27 26.38 18.59
CA THR A 426 0.38 25.09 18.81
C THR A 426 0.86 24.52 17.48
N THR A 427 1.98 23.83 17.49
CA THR A 427 2.56 23.14 16.32
C THR A 427 2.21 21.64 16.30
N ILE A 428 2.49 20.98 15.17
CA ILE A 428 2.41 19.51 15.07
C ILE A 428 3.35 18.85 16.10
N ALA A 429 4.58 19.37 16.24
CA ALA A 429 5.56 18.86 17.19
C ALA A 429 5.06 18.93 18.64
N GLU A 430 4.60 20.10 19.05
CA GLU A 430 4.05 20.30 20.39
C GLU A 430 2.81 19.41 20.65
N ARG A 431 1.95 19.25 19.63
CA ARG A 431 0.79 18.35 19.78
C ARG A 431 1.19 16.88 19.95
N LEU A 432 2.16 16.40 19.21
CA LEU A 432 2.72 15.06 19.41
C LEU A 432 3.33 14.92 20.81
N ASP A 433 4.05 15.92 21.28
CA ASP A 433 4.63 15.96 22.62
C ASP A 433 3.55 15.91 23.73
N GLU A 434 2.44 16.64 23.57
CA GLU A 434 1.28 16.56 24.47
C GLU A 434 0.64 15.15 24.50
N ILE A 435 0.49 14.52 23.33
CA ILE A 435 -0.04 13.16 23.23
C ILE A 435 0.90 12.19 23.94
N TRP A 436 2.20 12.28 23.70
CA TRP A 436 3.20 11.41 24.34
C TRP A 436 3.33 11.65 25.84
N ALA A 437 3.24 12.87 26.31
CA ALA A 437 3.20 13.18 27.74
C ALA A 437 1.96 12.56 28.42
N THR A 438 0.84 12.47 27.70
CA THR A 438 -0.43 11.94 28.24
C THR A 438 -0.52 10.42 28.16
N HIS A 439 -0.07 9.81 27.05
CA HIS A 439 -0.30 8.39 26.77
C HIS A 439 0.98 7.54 26.82
N GLY A 440 2.13 8.16 27.05
CA GLY A 440 3.45 7.57 26.97
C GLY A 440 4.09 7.75 25.60
N LEU A 441 5.40 7.95 25.60
CA LEU A 441 6.18 8.07 24.35
C LEU A 441 6.35 6.70 23.70
N HIS A 442 6.09 6.66 22.41
CA HIS A 442 6.31 5.51 21.53
C HIS A 442 7.30 5.89 20.43
N ARG A 443 8.34 5.09 20.26
CA ARG A 443 9.29 5.21 19.14
C ARG A 443 9.23 3.94 18.32
N THR A 444 9.00 4.08 17.02
CA THR A 444 8.98 2.97 16.08
C THR A 444 10.14 3.04 15.11
N SER A 445 10.59 1.88 14.66
CA SER A 445 11.64 1.73 13.64
C SER A 445 11.44 0.41 12.90
N GLN A 446 12.13 0.25 11.79
CA GLN A 446 12.12 -0.99 11.02
C GLN A 446 13.55 -1.45 10.75
N LEU A 447 13.82 -2.74 11.00
CA LEU A 447 15.00 -3.44 10.50
C LEU A 447 14.52 -4.25 9.26
N ALA A 448 14.94 -3.81 8.09
CA ALA A 448 14.57 -4.43 6.83
C ALA A 448 15.81 -4.97 6.13
N VAL A 449 15.84 -6.28 5.88
CA VAL A 449 16.98 -6.96 5.27
C VAL A 449 16.54 -7.57 3.94
N ARG A 450 17.09 -7.03 2.86
CA ARG A 450 16.93 -7.61 1.52
C ARG A 450 17.94 -8.74 1.36
N VAL A 451 17.46 -9.87 0.89
CA VAL A 451 18.29 -11.08 0.71
C VAL A 451 18.36 -11.48 -0.76
N THR A 452 19.46 -12.17 -1.11
CA THR A 452 19.64 -12.74 -2.44
C THR A 452 19.01 -14.13 -2.57
N THR A 453 18.75 -14.79 -1.43
CA THR A 453 18.23 -16.17 -1.40
C THR A 453 17.16 -16.29 -0.32
N MET A 454 15.99 -16.78 -0.69
CA MET A 454 14.84 -16.95 0.22
C MET A 454 15.14 -17.83 1.45
N SER A 455 16.07 -18.78 1.32
CA SER A 455 16.49 -19.63 2.44
C SER A 455 17.05 -18.86 3.64
N ILE A 456 17.63 -17.67 3.42
CA ILE A 456 18.13 -16.80 4.51
C ILE A 456 16.95 -16.33 5.38
N ILE A 457 15.84 -15.95 4.75
CA ILE A 457 14.62 -15.53 5.45
C ILE A 457 14.05 -16.71 6.26
N SER A 458 13.92 -17.89 5.64
CA SER A 458 13.41 -19.08 6.32
C SER A 458 14.27 -19.42 7.52
N GLN A 459 15.60 -19.41 7.38
CA GLN A 459 16.53 -19.69 8.49
C GLN A 459 16.43 -18.66 9.63
N ALA A 460 16.26 -17.37 9.31
CA ALA A 460 16.09 -16.32 10.32
C ALA A 460 14.76 -16.50 11.08
N MET A 461 13.67 -16.81 10.37
CA MET A 461 12.37 -17.09 10.98
C MET A 461 12.41 -18.36 11.85
N ASP A 462 13.02 -19.45 11.35
CA ASP A 462 13.16 -20.70 12.09
C ASP A 462 14.02 -20.51 13.36
N ARG A 463 15.08 -19.69 13.27
CA ARG A 463 15.89 -19.35 14.44
C ARG A 463 15.07 -18.62 15.49
N LEU A 464 14.34 -17.58 15.08
CA LEU A 464 13.51 -16.79 16.00
C LEU A 464 12.39 -17.64 16.62
N ARG A 465 11.80 -18.60 15.89
CA ARG A 465 10.80 -19.55 16.38
C ARG A 465 11.34 -20.51 17.42
N ASN A 466 12.52 -21.11 17.12
CA ASN A 466 13.08 -22.17 17.95
C ASN A 466 13.90 -21.66 19.12
N GLN A 467 14.47 -20.44 19.00
CA GLN A 467 15.35 -19.82 19.98
C GLN A 467 15.03 -18.33 20.14
N PRO A 468 13.79 -17.97 20.52
CA PRO A 468 13.44 -16.58 20.73
C PRO A 468 14.26 -15.99 21.88
N PRO A 469 14.60 -14.69 21.85
CA PRO A 469 15.23 -14.03 22.98
C PRO A 469 14.32 -14.09 24.21
N ALA A 470 14.89 -14.48 25.34
CA ALA A 470 14.14 -14.50 26.61
C ALA A 470 13.90 -13.10 27.16
N THR A 471 14.78 -12.16 26.81
CA THR A 471 14.74 -10.76 27.23
C THR A 471 15.10 -9.84 26.08
N LEU A 472 14.51 -8.65 26.03
CA LEU A 472 14.90 -7.53 25.18
C LEU A 472 15.00 -6.27 26.07
N LEU A 473 16.05 -5.48 25.86
CA LEU A 473 16.40 -4.34 26.73
C LEU A 473 16.46 -4.72 28.22
N GLY A 474 16.82 -5.99 28.54
CA GLY A 474 16.87 -6.53 29.88
C GLY A 474 15.53 -6.93 30.48
N ASP A 475 14.41 -6.65 29.84
CA ASP A 475 13.07 -7.07 30.29
C ASP A 475 12.67 -8.39 29.64
N ARG A 476 11.96 -9.24 30.40
CA ARG A 476 11.35 -10.47 29.86
C ARG A 476 10.36 -10.13 28.76
N VAL A 477 10.36 -10.93 27.70
CA VAL A 477 9.39 -10.85 26.61
C VAL A 477 8.55 -12.12 26.51
N ASP A 478 7.29 -11.95 26.16
CA ASP A 478 6.38 -13.02 25.77
C ASP A 478 6.45 -13.17 24.25
N VAL A 479 6.36 -14.42 23.78
CA VAL A 479 6.49 -14.79 22.37
C VAL A 479 5.16 -15.31 21.87
N CYS A 480 4.68 -14.77 20.75
CA CYS A 480 3.49 -15.24 20.05
C CYS A 480 3.87 -15.56 18.59
N ASP A 481 3.79 -16.81 18.21
CA ASP A 481 3.93 -17.23 16.81
C ASP A 481 2.56 -17.13 16.14
N LEU A 482 2.38 -16.14 15.27
CA LEU A 482 1.11 -15.91 14.57
C LEU A 482 0.80 -16.98 13.51
N ASP A 483 1.74 -17.88 13.21
CA ASP A 483 1.53 -19.05 12.34
C ASP A 483 0.95 -20.25 13.10
N ASP A 484 1.05 -20.27 14.43
CA ASP A 484 0.42 -21.29 15.28
C ASP A 484 -1.08 -20.96 15.48
N PRO A 485 -2.00 -21.81 15.00
CA PRO A 485 -3.44 -21.58 15.17
C PRO A 485 -3.90 -21.54 16.63
N SER A 486 -3.07 -22.05 17.56
CA SER A 486 -3.37 -22.07 19.00
C SER A 486 -2.79 -20.90 19.80
N ASN A 487 -2.21 -19.90 19.12
CA ASN A 487 -1.47 -18.79 19.74
C ASN A 487 -2.30 -17.86 20.66
N GLY A 488 -3.62 -17.91 20.55
CA GLY A 488 -4.55 -17.12 21.37
C GLY A 488 -4.64 -15.62 21.02
N SER A 489 -3.98 -15.17 19.92
CA SER A 489 -4.02 -13.77 19.49
C SER A 489 -5.39 -13.33 18.98
N GLY A 490 -6.23 -14.26 18.53
CA GLY A 490 -7.47 -13.98 17.82
C GLY A 490 -7.28 -13.48 16.38
N LEU A 491 -6.03 -13.39 15.90
CA LEU A 491 -5.70 -13.00 14.53
C LEU A 491 -5.72 -14.24 13.62
N PRO A 492 -6.01 -14.07 12.31
CA PRO A 492 -5.80 -15.13 11.33
C PRO A 492 -4.33 -15.56 11.29
N GLN A 493 -4.07 -16.80 10.82
CA GLN A 493 -2.71 -17.29 10.69
C GLN A 493 -1.88 -16.45 9.72
N GLN A 494 -0.65 -16.13 10.13
CA GLN A 494 0.35 -15.44 9.32
C GLN A 494 1.75 -15.89 9.73
N ASN A 495 2.64 -16.12 8.78
CA ASN A 495 4.05 -16.36 9.07
C ASN A 495 4.69 -15.11 9.65
N ALA A 496 4.49 -14.88 10.95
CA ALA A 496 5.05 -13.77 11.71
C ALA A 496 5.25 -14.19 13.17
N ILE A 497 6.22 -13.56 13.83
CA ILE A 497 6.52 -13.76 15.25
C ILE A 497 6.43 -12.40 15.94
N GLU A 498 5.61 -12.33 16.99
CA GLU A 498 5.44 -11.17 17.85
C GLU A 498 6.15 -11.40 19.18
N LEU A 499 6.93 -10.42 19.62
CA LEU A 499 7.60 -10.38 20.93
C LEU A 499 7.09 -9.15 21.70
N THR A 500 6.50 -9.38 22.86
CA THR A 500 5.92 -8.29 23.65
C THR A 500 6.53 -8.26 25.07
N GLY A 501 7.04 -7.09 25.45
CA GLY A 501 7.56 -6.81 26.79
C GLY A 501 7.01 -5.51 27.36
N PRO A 502 7.34 -5.14 28.61
CA PRO A 502 6.88 -3.89 29.20
C PRO A 502 7.24 -2.64 28.40
N ARG A 503 8.47 -2.61 27.83
CA ARG A 503 9.03 -1.47 27.08
C ARG A 503 9.14 -1.72 25.58
N VAL A 504 8.88 -2.93 25.11
CA VAL A 504 9.09 -3.30 23.69
C VAL A 504 7.85 -3.95 23.10
N HIS A 505 7.69 -3.75 21.78
CA HIS A 505 6.82 -4.54 20.93
C HIS A 505 7.54 -4.76 19.60
N VAL A 506 7.70 -6.01 19.21
CA VAL A 506 8.47 -6.38 18.02
C VAL A 506 7.67 -7.38 17.21
N VAL A 507 7.56 -7.15 15.91
CA VAL A 507 6.94 -8.11 14.98
C VAL A 507 7.90 -8.38 13.83
N THR A 508 8.23 -9.64 13.61
CA THR A 508 9.12 -10.08 12.52
C THR A 508 8.34 -10.94 11.54
N ARG A 509 8.44 -10.63 10.25
CA ARG A 509 7.78 -11.39 9.18
C ARG A 509 8.51 -11.27 7.84
N PRO A 510 8.39 -12.27 6.95
CA PRO A 510 8.76 -12.13 5.55
C PRO A 510 7.88 -11.08 4.85
N SER A 511 8.45 -10.37 3.86
CA SER A 511 7.64 -9.58 2.93
C SER A 511 6.83 -10.51 2.04
N GLY A 512 5.57 -10.17 1.78
CA GLY A 512 4.71 -10.94 0.86
C GLY A 512 4.99 -10.70 -0.62
N THR A 513 5.77 -9.65 -0.95
CA THR A 513 5.94 -9.18 -2.33
C THR A 513 7.41 -9.04 -2.76
N GLU A 514 8.35 -9.10 -1.83
CA GLU A 514 9.78 -8.90 -2.09
C GLU A 514 10.63 -9.93 -1.32
N PRO A 515 11.85 -10.28 -1.79
CA PRO A 515 12.80 -11.12 -1.04
C PRO A 515 13.41 -10.32 0.13
N LYS A 516 12.59 -10.02 1.12
CA LYS A 516 12.92 -9.10 2.22
C LYS A 516 12.34 -9.62 3.53
N LEU A 517 13.17 -9.65 4.57
CA LEU A 517 12.72 -9.85 5.94
C LEU A 517 12.48 -8.49 6.57
N LYS A 518 11.34 -8.32 7.21
CA LYS A 518 10.97 -7.09 7.93
C LYS A 518 10.81 -7.40 9.41
N CYS A 519 11.53 -6.66 10.25
CA CYS A 519 11.38 -6.68 11.69
C CYS A 519 10.96 -5.26 12.13
N TYR A 520 9.75 -5.14 12.61
CA TYR A 520 9.17 -3.90 13.11
C TYR A 520 9.45 -3.79 14.59
N LEU A 521 9.94 -2.65 15.02
CA LEU A 521 10.45 -2.42 16.36
C LEU A 521 9.73 -1.24 16.99
N GLU A 522 9.22 -1.41 18.18
CA GLU A 522 8.69 -0.33 19.01
C GLU A 522 9.34 -0.37 20.38
N VAL A 523 9.83 0.79 20.84
CA VAL A 523 10.18 1.03 22.23
C VAL A 523 9.23 2.06 22.82
N ARG A 524 8.85 1.86 24.08
CA ARG A 524 7.81 2.68 24.72
C ARG A 524 8.12 3.04 26.15
N ALA A 525 7.70 4.24 26.56
CA ALA A 525 7.72 4.70 27.93
C ALA A 525 6.31 4.68 28.51
N THR A 526 6.23 4.70 29.83
CA THR A 526 4.98 4.90 30.53
C THR A 526 4.53 6.37 30.45
N PRO A 527 3.22 6.68 30.63
CA PRO A 527 2.76 8.06 30.74
C PRO A 527 3.46 8.84 31.86
N ALA A 528 3.75 8.20 33.00
CA ALA A 528 4.40 8.86 34.14
C ALA A 528 5.84 9.29 33.81
N GLU A 529 6.60 8.44 33.11
CA GLU A 529 7.96 8.79 32.65
C GLU A 529 7.94 9.93 31.64
N SER A 530 7.03 9.86 30.67
CA SER A 530 6.90 10.86 29.60
C SER A 530 6.43 12.22 30.17
N ALA A 531 5.50 12.24 31.10
CA ALA A 531 5.03 13.46 31.73
C ALA A 531 6.08 14.10 32.69
N ALA A 532 6.97 13.30 33.27
CA ALA A 532 8.00 13.78 34.18
C ALA A 532 9.11 14.55 33.45
N ASP A 533 9.64 13.99 32.37
CA ASP A 533 10.66 14.60 31.52
C ASP A 533 10.62 13.97 30.12
N LEU A 534 9.87 14.60 29.22
CA LEU A 534 9.71 14.09 27.85
C LEU A 534 11.02 14.14 27.05
N SER A 535 11.86 15.17 27.27
CA SER A 535 13.13 15.31 26.54
C SER A 535 14.13 14.20 26.91
N ALA A 536 14.30 13.95 28.21
CA ALA A 536 15.13 12.84 28.67
C ALA A 536 14.55 11.49 28.23
N THR A 537 13.22 11.34 28.22
CA THR A 537 12.55 10.12 27.75
C THR A 537 12.78 9.90 26.24
N LYS A 538 12.71 10.95 25.40
CA LYS A 538 13.04 10.87 23.97
C LYS A 538 14.49 10.34 23.78
N ALA A 539 15.46 10.96 24.43
CA ALA A 539 16.87 10.56 24.32
C ALA A 539 17.12 9.12 24.78
N ARG A 540 16.45 8.70 25.87
CA ARG A 540 16.53 7.31 26.36
C ARG A 540 15.96 6.32 25.35
N LEU A 541 14.75 6.58 24.81
CA LEU A 541 14.12 5.67 23.85
C LEU A 541 14.89 5.59 22.52
N ASP A 542 15.59 6.65 22.11
CA ASP A 542 16.44 6.62 20.92
C ASP A 542 17.68 5.71 21.16
N ALA A 543 18.25 5.72 22.36
CA ALA A 543 19.31 4.78 22.76
C ALA A 543 18.78 3.34 22.91
N ASP A 544 17.61 3.16 23.54
CA ASP A 544 16.93 1.86 23.66
C ASP A 544 16.63 1.26 22.28
N MET A 545 16.18 2.08 21.30
CA MET A 545 15.93 1.63 19.93
C MET A 545 17.20 1.11 19.25
N THR A 546 18.32 1.79 19.44
CA THR A 546 19.61 1.33 18.90
C THR A 546 19.98 -0.03 19.46
N THR A 547 19.87 -0.19 20.79
CA THR A 547 20.14 -1.47 21.45
C THR A 547 19.19 -2.57 20.98
N LEU A 548 17.88 -2.27 20.87
CA LEU A 548 16.89 -3.24 20.40
C LEU A 548 17.16 -3.71 18.97
N ARG A 549 17.63 -2.83 18.09
CA ARG A 549 18.02 -3.20 16.71
C ARG A 549 19.18 -4.20 16.71
N ASP A 550 20.19 -3.98 17.56
CA ASP A 550 21.34 -4.87 17.68
C ASP A 550 20.94 -6.23 18.27
N GLU A 551 20.13 -6.24 19.35
CA GLU A 551 19.61 -7.46 19.96
C GLU A 551 18.77 -8.28 18.95
N MET A 552 17.91 -7.64 18.16
CA MET A 552 17.10 -8.33 17.14
C MET A 552 17.93 -8.79 15.95
N SER A 553 18.93 -8.02 15.49
CA SER A 553 19.87 -8.47 14.46
C SER A 553 20.58 -9.74 14.90
N GLN A 554 21.06 -9.79 16.15
CA GLN A 554 21.69 -10.98 16.72
C GLN A 554 20.71 -12.16 16.81
N ALA A 555 19.47 -11.94 17.29
CA ALA A 555 18.46 -12.98 17.39
C ALA A 555 18.08 -13.58 16.03
N LEU A 556 18.04 -12.76 14.99
CA LEU A 556 17.77 -13.18 13.61
C LEU A 556 19.01 -13.79 12.93
N GLY A 557 20.22 -13.47 13.40
CA GLY A 557 21.48 -13.91 12.80
C GLY A 557 21.82 -13.17 11.50
N ILE A 558 21.52 -11.87 11.44
CA ILE A 558 21.71 -10.99 10.28
C ILE A 558 22.51 -9.75 10.68
#